data_1f73cd0ac6acbb721aa90e4539074f6d
#
_entry.id   1f73cd0ac6acbb721aa90e4539074f6d
#
_cell.length_a   1.000
_cell.length_b   1.000
_cell.length_c   1.000
_cell.angle_alpha   90.00
_cell.angle_beta   90.00
_cell.angle_gamma   90.00
#
_symmetry.space_group_name_H-M   'P 1'
#
loop_
_entity.id
_entity.type
_entity.pdbx_description
1 polymer ?
#
loop_
_entity_poly.entity_id
_entity_poly.type
_entity_poly.pdbx_seq_one_letter_code
_entity_poly.pdbx_strand_id
1 'polypeptide(L)' 'MLRLIDEKGEQLGVMETRKAIAIARERELEVVVVSEKADPPVQKLWI' A
#
# COMPACT_ATOMS: atom_id res chain seq x y z
N MET A 1 -5.09 0.62 -9.78
CA MET A 1 -5.50 0.78 -8.36
C MET A 1 -4.98 -0.37 -7.53
N LEU A 2 -4.77 -0.15 -6.26
CA LEU A 2 -4.30 -1.18 -5.35
C LEU A 2 -4.97 -1.03 -3.97
N ARG A 3 -4.93 -2.09 -3.19
CA ARG A 3 -5.36 -2.04 -1.79
C ARG A 3 -4.10 -1.86 -0.94
N LEU A 4 -4.10 -0.83 -0.11
CA LEU A 4 -2.95 -0.51 0.72
C LEU A 4 -3.21 -0.88 2.18
N ILE A 5 -2.21 -1.50 2.80
CA ILE A 5 -2.23 -1.85 4.22
C ILE A 5 -1.06 -1.12 4.87
N ASP A 6 -1.27 -0.52 6.02
CA ASP A 6 -0.21 0.22 6.70
C ASP A 6 0.73 -0.71 7.50
N GLU A 7 1.75 -0.12 8.10
CA GLU A 7 2.74 -0.87 8.88
C GLU A 7 2.17 -1.54 10.12
N LYS A 8 0.99 -1.13 10.54
CA LYS A 8 0.30 -1.71 11.68
C LYS A 8 -0.68 -2.80 11.29
N GLY A 9 -0.80 -3.09 9.99
CA GLY A 9 -1.74 -4.06 9.49
C GLY A 9 -3.13 -3.52 9.27
N GLU A 10 -3.33 -2.22 9.40
CA GLU A 10 -4.62 -1.58 9.19
C GLU A 10 -4.86 -1.34 7.69
N GLN A 11 -6.04 -1.67 7.20
CA GLN A 11 -6.38 -1.47 5.80
C GLN A 11 -6.71 -0.02 5.52
N LEU A 12 -5.93 0.60 4.65
CA LEU A 12 -6.16 1.98 4.23
C LEU A 12 -7.15 2.08 3.07
N GLY A 13 -7.48 0.93 2.47
CA GLY A 13 -8.47 0.87 1.40
C GLY A 13 -7.85 0.82 0.01
N VAL A 14 -8.71 0.84 -1.00
CA VAL A 14 -8.31 0.81 -2.41
C VAL A 14 -8.05 2.23 -2.88
N MET A 15 -6.90 2.44 -3.52
CA MET A 15 -6.51 3.75 -4.01
C MET A 15 -5.60 3.64 -5.23
N GLU A 16 -5.34 4.75 -5.88
CA GLU A 16 -4.40 4.79 -6.99
C GLU A 16 -2.97 4.59 -6.50
N THR A 17 -2.14 3.97 -7.34
CA THR A 17 -0.74 3.71 -7.03
C THR A 17 0.00 4.98 -6.62
N ARG A 18 -0.25 6.09 -7.31
CA ARG A 18 0.36 7.37 -6.99
C ARG A 18 0.06 7.81 -5.56
N LYS A 19 -1.18 7.60 -5.14
CA LYS A 19 -1.62 7.98 -3.81
C LYS A 19 -0.93 7.13 -2.75
N ALA A 20 -0.82 5.82 -3.01
CA ALA A 20 -0.13 4.90 -2.12
C ALA A 20 1.33 5.29 -1.95
N ILE A 21 2.01 5.61 -3.04
CA ILE A 21 3.41 6.03 -3.01
C ILE A 21 3.57 7.34 -2.22
N ALA A 22 2.65 8.29 -2.42
CA ALA A 22 2.69 9.56 -1.69
C ALA A 22 2.55 9.34 -0.18
N ILE A 23 1.65 8.46 0.22
CA ILE A 23 1.46 8.12 1.63
C ILE A 23 2.73 7.49 2.20
N ALA A 24 3.34 6.57 1.46
CA ALA A 24 4.57 5.90 1.89
C ALA A 24 5.69 6.91 2.10
N ARG A 25 5.86 7.84 1.18
CA ARG A 25 6.89 8.87 1.28
C ARG A 25 6.65 9.81 2.45
N GLU A 26 5.40 10.17 2.68
CA GLU A 26 5.03 11.04 3.79
C GLU A 26 5.36 10.41 5.13
N ARG A 27 5.23 9.10 5.23
CA ARG A 27 5.53 8.35 6.45
C ARG A 27 6.94 7.79 6.50
N GLU A 28 7.75 8.07 5.48
CA GLU A 28 9.11 7.54 5.34
C GLU A 28 9.14 6.02 5.31
N LEU A 29 8.13 5.43 4.65
CA LEU A 29 8.00 3.99 4.52
C LEU A 29 8.18 3.56 3.07
N GLU A 30 8.33 2.27 2.86
CA GLU A 30 8.38 1.68 1.52
C GLU A 30 7.11 0.90 1.24
N VAL A 31 6.80 0.75 -0.04
CA VAL A 31 5.65 -0.03 -0.48
C VAL A 31 6.13 -1.42 -0.87
N VAL A 32 5.58 -2.44 -0.21
CA VAL A 32 5.93 -3.84 -0.47
C VAL A 32 4.73 -4.55 -1.07
N VAL A 33 4.92 -5.23 -2.20
CA VAL A 33 3.86 -5.99 -2.83
C VAL A 33 3.60 -7.27 -2.04
N VAL A 34 2.37 -7.42 -1.56
CA VAL A 34 1.95 -8.61 -0.82
C VAL A 34 1.33 -9.64 -1.76
N SER A 35 0.46 -9.20 -2.67
CA SER A 35 -0.18 -10.10 -3.62
C SER A 35 -0.42 -9.36 -4.94
N GLU A 36 0.25 -9.82 -6.00
CA GLU A 36 0.06 -9.26 -7.34
C GLU A 36 -1.15 -9.86 -8.03
N LYS A 37 -1.53 -11.06 -7.65
CA LYS A 37 -2.62 -11.79 -8.30
C LYS A 37 -3.99 -11.43 -7.78
N ALA A 38 -4.06 -10.73 -6.67
CA ALA A 38 -5.32 -10.24 -6.15
C ALA A 38 -5.87 -9.12 -7.05
N ASP A 39 -7.17 -8.99 -7.10
CA ASP A 39 -7.82 -7.92 -7.85
C ASP A 39 -8.74 -7.15 -6.89
N PRO A 40 -8.34 -5.95 -6.46
CA PRO A 40 -7.09 -5.24 -6.80
C PRO A 40 -5.85 -5.81 -6.12
N PRO A 41 -4.65 -5.56 -6.67
CA PRO A 41 -3.41 -5.99 -6.02
C PRO A 41 -3.28 -5.42 -4.61
N VAL A 42 -2.73 -6.21 -3.70
CA VAL A 42 -2.54 -5.80 -2.31
C VAL A 42 -1.09 -5.43 -2.08
N GLN A 43 -0.87 -4.24 -1.54
CA GLN A 43 0.46 -3.77 -1.17
C GLN A 43 0.44 -3.31 0.29
N LYS A 44 1.58 -3.39 0.93
CA LYS A 44 1.72 -3.07 2.34
C LYS A 44 2.82 -2.04 2.54
N LEU A 45 2.61 -1.13 3.46
CA LEU A 45 3.65 -0.20 3.90
C LEU A 45 4.56 -0.91 4.91
N TRP A 46 5.86 -0.71 4.76
CA TRP A 46 6.84 -1.31 5.65
C TRP A 46 8.05 -0.38 5.79
N ILE A 47 8.79 -0.58 6.83
CA ILE A 47 10.00 0.21 7.09
C ILE A 47 11.15 -0.28 6.24
#